data_3835070258c017900503b790234e935a
#
_entry.id   3835070258c017900503b790234e935a
#
_cell.length_a   1.000
_cell.length_b   1.000
_cell.length_c   1.000
_cell.angle_alpha   90.00
_cell.angle_beta   90.00
_cell.angle_gamma   90.00
#
_symmetry.space_group_name_H-M   'P 1'
#
loop_
_entity.id
_entity.type
_entity.pdbx_description
1 polymer ?
#
loop_
_entity_poly.entity_id
_entity_poly.type
_entity_poly.pdbx_seq_one_letter_code
_entity_poly.pdbx_strand_id
1 'polypeptide(L)'
;MSSYLRVLRHRDFRFLFLGQSASAVGDQVVFVALALYVTELTGSPTDLGIVLAAQSLPLIALVLFGGVWADRLPRHRIMIVTDVARALLHGALAALIVAGGVTVAEIVVIEALFGAARAFFQPAYSGLLPQTIPDALNQDARALTSTTTNLAVLAGPALGTVLVLTVGAGAAFALDAATFVVSAMLLTQVHPRQRGEAPPRQSVAHDLRAGFGEVRARPWVWATIGAFTGAVFCAYATWNALAPILSRDLYGSTGDFGLFESVAGGGAVIGALIGIRWRPRRPLAVGLVLSLLWPLQCLSLALASPPAVVAGLCLAAGLAFTLFEVWWQVALVRHIPPHALSRVSSYDWMGSLALMPLGFAVAGPLAAAFSARTVLGVGAVAALVMLALALAPRSTRELDGGEPAAGSAQQLADDVEVEAGREAEVPDVDPLVRVVHERSHLE
;
A
#
# COMPACT_ATOMS: atom_id res chain seq x y z
N MET A 1 3.92 -29.55 -6.28
CA MET A 1 2.69 -28.89 -5.84
C MET A 1 3.09 -27.61 -5.12
N SER A 2 2.72 -26.47 -5.66
CA SER A 2 3.25 -25.18 -5.24
C SER A 2 3.06 -24.96 -3.74
N SER A 3 4.03 -24.33 -3.10
CA SER A 3 4.05 -23.84 -1.72
C SER A 3 2.72 -23.15 -1.33
N TYR A 4 2.14 -22.40 -2.24
CA TYR A 4 0.84 -21.71 -2.11
C TYR A 4 -0.35 -22.63 -1.76
N LEU A 5 -0.43 -23.86 -2.31
CA LEU A 5 -1.49 -24.81 -1.99
C LEU A 5 -1.41 -25.33 -0.55
N ARG A 6 -0.21 -25.36 0.04
CA ARG A 6 -0.02 -25.76 1.44
C ARG A 6 -0.61 -24.74 2.39
N VAL A 7 -0.46 -23.44 2.08
CA VAL A 7 -0.97 -22.35 2.88
C VAL A 7 -2.51 -22.37 2.93
N LEU A 8 -3.17 -22.59 1.79
CA LEU A 8 -4.63 -22.65 1.67
C LEU A 8 -5.27 -23.88 2.36
N ARG A 9 -4.48 -24.88 2.79
CA ARG A 9 -4.99 -25.98 3.62
C ARG A 9 -5.32 -25.55 5.05
N HIS A 10 -4.72 -24.47 5.54
CA HIS A 10 -5.01 -23.93 6.85
C HIS A 10 -6.35 -23.19 6.81
N ARG A 11 -7.34 -23.70 7.56
CA ARG A 11 -8.72 -23.21 7.56
C ARG A 11 -8.82 -21.72 7.85
N ASP A 12 -8.17 -21.26 8.93
CA ASP A 12 -8.27 -19.88 9.38
C ASP A 12 -7.64 -18.91 8.38
N PHE A 13 -6.47 -19.28 7.82
CA PHE A 13 -5.86 -18.50 6.76
C PHE A 13 -6.72 -18.46 5.50
N ARG A 14 -7.32 -19.58 5.12
CA ARG A 14 -8.19 -19.64 3.93
C ARG A 14 -9.39 -18.69 4.04
N PHE A 15 -10.05 -18.65 5.20
CA PHE A 15 -11.16 -17.71 5.42
C PHE A 15 -10.69 -16.26 5.40
N LEU A 16 -9.58 -15.95 6.10
CA LEU A 16 -8.97 -14.62 6.06
C LEU A 16 -8.60 -14.23 4.62
N PHE A 17 -7.93 -15.11 3.89
CA PHE A 17 -7.46 -14.87 2.53
C PHE A 17 -8.62 -14.63 1.56
N LEU A 18 -9.65 -15.46 1.56
CA LEU A 18 -10.79 -15.31 0.67
C LEU A 18 -11.57 -14.01 0.93
N GLY A 19 -11.82 -13.68 2.21
CA GLY A 19 -12.47 -12.43 2.58
C GLY A 19 -11.68 -11.21 2.13
N GLN A 20 -10.37 -11.20 2.40
CA GLN A 20 -9.51 -10.09 2.04
C GLN A 20 -9.28 -9.96 0.53
N SER A 21 -9.23 -11.08 -0.18
CA SER A 21 -9.13 -11.06 -1.65
C SER A 21 -10.38 -10.45 -2.29
N ALA A 22 -11.56 -10.77 -1.77
CA ALA A 22 -12.81 -10.17 -2.23
C ALA A 22 -12.84 -8.66 -1.94
N SER A 23 -12.51 -8.24 -0.71
CA SER A 23 -12.44 -6.82 -0.34
C SER A 23 -11.42 -6.04 -1.16
N ALA A 24 -10.25 -6.62 -1.44
CA ALA A 24 -9.23 -5.95 -2.24
C ALA A 24 -9.72 -5.63 -3.67
N VAL A 25 -10.53 -6.49 -4.26
CA VAL A 25 -11.16 -6.22 -5.57
C VAL A 25 -12.20 -5.12 -5.44
N GLY A 26 -13.07 -5.16 -4.42
CA GLY A 26 -14.06 -4.12 -4.16
C GLY A 26 -13.44 -2.74 -3.96
N ASP A 27 -12.43 -2.64 -3.09
CA ASP A 27 -11.68 -1.40 -2.83
C ASP A 27 -11.16 -0.76 -4.14
N GLN A 28 -10.62 -1.56 -5.06
CA GLN A 28 -10.06 -1.05 -6.32
C GLN A 28 -11.14 -0.70 -7.36
N VAL A 29 -12.27 -1.39 -7.35
CA VAL A 29 -13.45 -1.05 -8.16
C VAL A 29 -13.99 0.31 -7.74
N VAL A 30 -14.16 0.53 -6.42
CA VAL A 30 -14.70 1.78 -5.87
C VAL A 30 -13.71 2.94 -6.04
N PHE A 31 -12.41 2.70 -5.97
CA PHE A 31 -11.40 3.74 -6.18
C PHE A 31 -11.62 4.52 -7.49
N VAL A 32 -11.85 3.81 -8.59
CA VAL A 32 -12.17 4.45 -9.88
C VAL A 32 -13.62 4.93 -9.92
N ALA A 33 -14.56 4.14 -9.41
CA ALA A 33 -15.98 4.50 -9.43
C ALA A 33 -16.25 5.82 -8.70
N LEU A 34 -15.60 6.08 -7.56
CA LEU A 34 -15.71 7.32 -6.82
C LEU A 34 -15.23 8.51 -7.65
N ALA A 35 -14.08 8.39 -8.29
CA ALA A 35 -13.52 9.47 -9.12
C ALA A 35 -14.42 9.78 -10.32
N LEU A 36 -14.91 8.75 -11.03
CA LEU A 36 -15.83 8.93 -12.15
C LEU A 36 -17.14 9.56 -11.69
N TYR A 37 -17.74 9.02 -10.62
CA TYR A 37 -19.04 9.48 -10.13
C TYR A 37 -19.02 10.95 -9.66
N VAL A 38 -18.06 11.33 -8.83
CA VAL A 38 -17.94 12.71 -8.33
C VAL A 38 -17.67 13.67 -9.49
N THR A 39 -16.86 13.26 -10.46
CA THR A 39 -16.59 14.07 -11.67
C THR A 39 -17.84 14.28 -12.51
N GLU A 40 -18.68 13.26 -12.67
CA GLU A 40 -19.95 13.40 -13.40
C GLU A 40 -20.98 14.19 -12.64
N LEU A 41 -21.05 14.02 -11.32
CA LEU A 41 -22.01 14.70 -10.46
C LEU A 41 -21.77 16.21 -10.41
N THR A 42 -20.50 16.65 -10.29
CA THR A 42 -20.17 18.05 -10.00
C THR A 42 -19.43 18.78 -11.12
N GLY A 43 -18.62 18.05 -11.89
CA GLY A 43 -17.67 18.66 -12.82
C GLY A 43 -16.58 19.50 -12.15
N SER A 44 -16.43 19.40 -10.82
CA SER A 44 -15.58 20.25 -10.00
C SER A 44 -14.34 19.48 -9.53
N PRO A 45 -13.13 19.92 -9.94
CA PRO A 45 -11.89 19.36 -9.38
C PRO A 45 -11.77 19.55 -7.87
N THR A 46 -12.35 20.61 -7.34
CA THR A 46 -12.31 20.91 -5.91
C THR A 46 -13.13 19.90 -5.12
N ASP A 47 -14.33 19.55 -5.60
CA ASP A 47 -15.18 18.59 -4.93
C ASP A 47 -14.56 17.19 -4.93
N LEU A 48 -14.00 16.77 -6.06
CA LEU A 48 -13.28 15.49 -6.12
C LEU A 48 -12.06 15.48 -5.19
N GLY A 49 -11.27 16.56 -5.20
CA GLY A 49 -10.13 16.70 -4.30
C GLY A 49 -10.51 16.64 -2.82
N ILE A 50 -11.60 17.31 -2.42
CA ILE A 50 -12.12 17.28 -1.04
C ILE A 50 -12.59 15.87 -0.66
N VAL A 51 -13.28 15.15 -1.54
CA VAL A 51 -13.75 13.78 -1.30
C VAL A 51 -12.55 12.85 -1.09
N LEU A 52 -11.53 12.90 -1.95
CA LEU A 52 -10.33 12.08 -1.83
C LEU A 52 -9.50 12.43 -0.58
N ALA A 53 -9.44 13.72 -0.22
CA ALA A 53 -8.80 14.16 1.01
C ALA A 53 -9.58 13.69 2.25
N ALA A 54 -10.91 13.72 2.21
CA ALA A 54 -11.77 13.25 3.29
C ALA A 54 -11.58 11.77 3.60
N GLN A 55 -11.36 10.93 2.59
CA GLN A 55 -11.05 9.51 2.78
C GLN A 55 -9.64 9.30 3.37
N SER A 56 -8.65 10.01 2.86
CA SER A 56 -7.25 9.77 3.19
C SER A 56 -6.80 10.45 4.49
N LEU A 57 -7.34 11.61 4.85
CA LEU A 57 -6.93 12.35 6.04
C LEU A 57 -7.23 11.62 7.36
N PRO A 58 -8.45 11.09 7.60
CA PRO A 58 -8.73 10.32 8.81
C PRO A 58 -7.93 9.01 8.85
N LEU A 59 -7.69 8.35 7.71
CA LEU A 59 -6.86 7.17 7.62
C LEU A 59 -5.46 7.45 8.20
N ILE A 60 -4.80 8.52 7.74
CA ILE A 60 -3.46 8.86 8.17
C ILE A 60 -3.44 9.34 9.63
N ALA A 61 -4.41 10.18 10.01
CA ALA A 61 -4.49 10.71 11.37
C ALA A 61 -4.74 9.61 12.42
N LEU A 62 -5.51 8.59 12.09
CA LEU A 62 -5.97 7.58 13.05
C LEU A 62 -5.19 6.26 12.99
N VAL A 63 -4.34 6.01 11.99
CA VAL A 63 -3.64 4.73 11.83
C VAL A 63 -2.75 4.37 13.03
N LEU A 64 -2.15 5.35 13.69
CA LEU A 64 -1.36 5.13 14.90
C LEU A 64 -2.25 4.69 16.09
N PHE A 65 -3.43 5.30 16.23
CA PHE A 65 -4.42 4.88 17.23
C PHE A 65 -4.94 3.48 16.93
N GLY A 66 -5.19 3.18 15.65
CA GLY A 66 -5.59 1.85 15.17
C GLY A 66 -4.58 0.78 15.59
N GLY A 67 -3.28 1.07 15.48
CA GLY A 67 -2.20 0.19 15.95
C GLY A 67 -2.29 -0.11 17.45
N VAL A 68 -2.47 0.92 18.28
CA VAL A 68 -2.61 0.76 19.74
C VAL A 68 -3.83 -0.10 20.10
N TRP A 69 -4.95 0.09 19.40
CA TRP A 69 -6.17 -0.69 19.64
C TRP A 69 -6.02 -2.13 19.15
N ALA A 70 -5.36 -2.36 18.02
CA ALA A 70 -5.07 -3.70 17.49
C ALA A 70 -4.18 -4.54 18.42
N ASP A 71 -3.43 -3.89 19.30
CA ASP A 71 -2.63 -4.59 20.32
C ASP A 71 -3.43 -4.93 21.59
N ARG A 72 -4.50 -4.18 21.87
CA ARG A 72 -5.30 -4.34 23.10
C ARG A 72 -6.55 -5.19 22.91
N LEU A 73 -7.10 -5.24 21.72
CA LEU A 73 -8.33 -5.94 21.39
C LEU A 73 -8.08 -7.14 20.48
N PRO A 74 -8.95 -8.15 20.48
CA PRO A 74 -8.85 -9.25 19.54
C PRO A 74 -8.91 -8.76 18.10
N ARG A 75 -7.82 -8.94 17.35
CA ARG A 75 -7.62 -8.40 16.01
C ARG A 75 -8.72 -8.79 15.01
N HIS A 76 -9.18 -10.05 15.06
CA HIS A 76 -10.29 -10.50 14.21
C HIS A 76 -11.58 -9.73 14.48
N ARG A 77 -11.87 -9.34 15.74
CA ARG A 77 -13.06 -8.55 16.08
C ARG A 77 -12.97 -7.13 15.57
N ILE A 78 -11.78 -6.50 15.66
CA ILE A 78 -11.55 -5.17 15.06
C ILE A 78 -11.84 -5.23 13.57
N MET A 79 -11.32 -6.24 12.86
CA MET A 79 -11.54 -6.41 11.44
C MET A 79 -13.03 -6.62 11.12
N ILE A 80 -13.76 -7.44 11.88
CA ILE A 80 -15.20 -7.63 11.68
C ILE A 80 -15.96 -6.30 11.85
N VAL A 81 -15.69 -5.56 12.94
CA VAL A 81 -16.39 -4.28 13.20
C VAL A 81 -16.10 -3.27 12.10
N THR A 82 -14.85 -3.18 11.64
CA THR A 82 -14.47 -2.27 10.57
C THR A 82 -15.05 -2.70 9.21
N ASP A 83 -15.13 -3.99 8.90
CA ASP A 83 -15.76 -4.48 7.68
C ASP A 83 -17.27 -4.21 7.68
N VAL A 84 -17.95 -4.44 8.82
CA VAL A 84 -19.38 -4.10 8.96
C VAL A 84 -19.59 -2.60 8.81
N ALA A 85 -18.76 -1.77 9.42
CA ALA A 85 -18.85 -0.30 9.28
C ALA A 85 -18.65 0.12 7.81
N ARG A 86 -17.64 -0.40 7.12
CA ARG A 86 -17.38 -0.12 5.70
C ARG A 86 -18.52 -0.60 4.80
N ALA A 87 -19.07 -1.78 5.06
CA ALA A 87 -20.22 -2.31 4.34
C ALA A 87 -21.45 -1.40 4.48
N LEU A 88 -21.73 -0.92 5.69
CA LEU A 88 -22.86 0.00 5.95
C LEU A 88 -22.65 1.34 5.26
N LEU A 89 -21.44 1.90 5.31
CA LEU A 89 -21.11 3.19 4.72
C LEU A 89 -21.24 3.15 3.18
N HIS A 90 -20.59 2.18 2.53
CA HIS A 90 -20.69 2.05 1.06
C HIS A 90 -22.05 1.53 0.61
N GLY A 91 -22.72 0.70 1.41
CA GLY A 91 -24.12 0.32 1.16
C GLY A 91 -25.08 1.50 1.23
N ALA A 92 -24.91 2.40 2.21
CA ALA A 92 -25.65 3.65 2.30
C ALA A 92 -25.37 4.57 1.11
N LEU A 93 -24.08 4.71 0.72
CA LEU A 93 -23.70 5.52 -0.43
C LEU A 93 -24.30 4.96 -1.73
N ALA A 94 -24.25 3.64 -1.92
CA ALA A 94 -24.89 2.98 -3.05
C ALA A 94 -26.38 3.28 -3.13
N ALA A 95 -27.08 3.19 -2.00
CA ALA A 95 -28.52 3.49 -1.92
C ALA A 95 -28.84 4.94 -2.24
N LEU A 96 -28.05 5.91 -1.71
CA LEU A 96 -28.19 7.32 -1.99
C LEU A 96 -27.94 7.64 -3.48
N ILE A 97 -26.92 7.04 -4.08
CA ILE A 97 -26.64 7.19 -5.52
C ILE A 97 -27.80 6.68 -6.36
N VAL A 98 -28.33 5.48 -6.06
CA VAL A 98 -29.47 4.89 -6.80
C VAL A 98 -30.73 5.73 -6.61
N ALA A 99 -30.94 6.31 -5.44
CA ALA A 99 -32.06 7.22 -5.17
C ALA A 99 -31.95 8.56 -5.91
N GLY A 100 -30.78 8.91 -6.45
CA GLY A 100 -30.56 10.10 -7.27
C GLY A 100 -30.49 11.42 -6.48
N GLY A 101 -30.30 11.37 -5.16
CA GLY A 101 -30.34 12.55 -4.29
C GLY A 101 -29.05 12.82 -3.49
N VAL A 102 -27.94 12.13 -3.78
CA VAL A 102 -26.71 12.26 -3.01
C VAL A 102 -26.02 13.62 -3.24
N THR A 103 -25.61 14.25 -2.16
CA THR A 103 -24.85 15.50 -2.16
C THR A 103 -23.35 15.23 -1.93
N VAL A 104 -22.49 16.17 -2.36
CA VAL A 104 -21.04 16.10 -2.11
C VAL A 104 -20.75 16.03 -0.60
N ALA A 105 -21.50 16.74 0.22
CA ALA A 105 -21.32 16.73 1.68
C ALA A 105 -21.55 15.34 2.27
N GLU A 106 -22.56 14.61 1.81
CA GLU A 106 -22.83 13.23 2.24
C GLU A 106 -21.70 12.29 1.81
N ILE A 107 -21.21 12.42 0.58
CA ILE A 107 -20.06 11.64 0.10
C ILE A 107 -18.83 11.93 0.98
N VAL A 108 -18.52 13.19 1.25
CA VAL A 108 -17.39 13.60 2.11
C VAL A 108 -17.49 12.98 3.51
N VAL A 109 -18.67 13.00 4.13
CA VAL A 109 -18.88 12.42 5.46
C VAL A 109 -18.71 10.91 5.43
N ILE A 110 -19.30 10.23 4.44
CA ILE A 110 -19.22 8.78 4.30
C ILE A 110 -17.78 8.36 4.07
N GLU A 111 -17.05 9.00 3.15
CA GLU A 111 -15.66 8.70 2.85
C GLU A 111 -14.71 9.02 4.01
N ALA A 112 -14.98 10.06 4.80
CA ALA A 112 -14.20 10.35 6.00
C ALA A 112 -14.37 9.24 7.06
N LEU A 113 -15.60 8.77 7.27
CA LEU A 113 -15.87 7.65 8.18
C LEU A 113 -15.29 6.33 7.66
N PHE A 114 -15.33 6.10 6.34
CA PHE A 114 -14.71 4.95 5.70
C PHE A 114 -13.19 4.96 5.90
N GLY A 115 -12.54 6.09 5.66
CA GLY A 115 -11.10 6.27 5.93
C GLY A 115 -10.73 6.04 7.40
N ALA A 116 -11.55 6.53 8.33
CA ALA A 116 -11.39 6.29 9.75
C ALA A 116 -11.50 4.79 10.10
N ALA A 117 -12.49 4.08 9.56
CA ALA A 117 -12.62 2.62 9.77
C ALA A 117 -11.40 1.87 9.22
N ARG A 118 -10.92 2.26 8.02
CA ARG A 118 -9.72 1.66 7.39
C ARG A 118 -8.46 1.84 8.23
N ALA A 119 -8.33 2.91 9.00
CA ALA A 119 -7.18 3.17 9.88
C ALA A 119 -7.01 2.09 10.96
N PHE A 120 -8.09 1.51 11.45
CA PHE A 120 -8.06 0.42 12.45
C PHE A 120 -7.87 -0.96 11.80
N PHE A 121 -8.33 -1.11 10.57
CA PHE A 121 -8.27 -2.38 9.85
C PHE A 121 -6.84 -2.83 9.55
N GLN A 122 -6.01 -1.95 8.98
CA GLN A 122 -4.69 -2.31 8.46
C GLN A 122 -3.73 -2.85 9.52
N PRO A 123 -3.60 -2.24 10.73
CA PRO A 123 -2.79 -2.80 11.81
C PRO A 123 -3.34 -4.14 12.33
N ALA A 124 -4.68 -4.27 12.42
CA ALA A 124 -5.31 -5.51 12.86
C ALA A 124 -5.03 -6.66 11.88
N TYR A 125 -5.16 -6.42 10.58
CA TYR A 125 -4.88 -7.39 9.53
C TYR A 125 -3.42 -7.86 9.53
N SER A 126 -2.47 -6.93 9.57
CA SER A 126 -1.04 -7.26 9.56
C SER A 126 -0.63 -8.12 10.75
N GLY A 127 -1.28 -7.92 11.90
CA GLY A 127 -1.06 -8.71 13.10
C GLY A 127 -1.88 -10.00 13.18
N LEU A 128 -3.03 -10.09 12.49
CA LEU A 128 -3.87 -11.30 12.48
C LEU A 128 -3.29 -12.37 11.54
N LEU A 129 -2.79 -12.01 10.38
CA LEU A 129 -2.31 -12.95 9.38
C LEU A 129 -1.35 -14.00 9.94
N PRO A 130 -0.30 -13.64 10.72
CA PRO A 130 0.60 -14.64 11.31
C PRO A 130 -0.06 -15.53 12.37
N GLN A 131 -1.22 -15.13 12.93
CA GLN A 131 -1.96 -15.94 13.91
C GLN A 131 -2.82 -17.02 13.26
N THR A 132 -3.00 -16.98 11.94
CA THR A 132 -3.84 -17.93 11.19
C THR A 132 -3.05 -19.08 10.58
N ILE A 133 -1.69 -19.04 10.66
CA ILE A 133 -0.82 -19.97 9.96
C ILE A 133 0.42 -20.29 10.78
N PRO A 134 1.06 -21.48 10.62
CA PRO A 134 2.37 -21.77 11.23
C PRO A 134 3.46 -20.79 10.78
N ASP A 135 4.40 -20.48 11.67
CA ASP A 135 5.46 -19.50 11.39
C ASP A 135 6.30 -19.84 10.16
N ALA A 136 6.58 -21.11 9.92
CA ALA A 136 7.30 -21.58 8.73
C ALA A 136 6.62 -21.26 7.39
N LEU A 137 5.31 -20.97 7.38
CA LEU A 137 4.52 -20.65 6.18
C LEU A 137 4.18 -19.15 6.06
N ASN A 138 4.62 -18.32 6.99
CA ASN A 138 4.30 -16.89 7.01
C ASN A 138 4.73 -16.16 5.72
N GLN A 139 5.90 -16.52 5.19
CA GLN A 139 6.41 -15.91 3.96
C GLN A 139 5.55 -16.28 2.75
N ASP A 140 5.17 -17.55 2.63
CA ASP A 140 4.30 -18.03 1.56
C ASP A 140 2.91 -17.38 1.61
N ALA A 141 2.36 -17.21 2.83
CA ALA A 141 1.08 -16.55 3.06
C ALA A 141 1.11 -15.08 2.62
N ARG A 142 2.16 -14.35 3.02
CA ARG A 142 2.35 -12.94 2.60
C ARG A 142 2.53 -12.82 1.09
N ALA A 143 3.31 -13.72 0.47
CA ALA A 143 3.51 -13.74 -0.98
C ALA A 143 2.19 -13.98 -1.73
N LEU A 144 1.39 -14.94 -1.27
CA LEU A 144 0.07 -15.22 -1.87
C LEU A 144 -0.87 -14.02 -1.73
N THR A 145 -0.93 -13.41 -0.55
CA THR A 145 -1.77 -12.23 -0.30
C THR A 145 -1.35 -11.05 -1.17
N SER A 146 -0.05 -10.75 -1.22
CA SER A 146 0.47 -9.67 -2.08
C SER A 146 0.16 -9.90 -3.55
N THR A 147 0.30 -11.14 -4.03
CA THR A 147 -0.04 -11.49 -5.42
C THR A 147 -1.51 -11.18 -5.71
N THR A 148 -2.41 -11.57 -4.81
CA THR A 148 -3.85 -11.33 -4.99
C THR A 148 -4.20 -9.84 -4.92
N THR A 149 -3.59 -9.11 -3.99
CA THR A 149 -3.77 -7.65 -3.92
C THR A 149 -3.27 -6.96 -5.19
N ASN A 150 -2.13 -7.37 -5.72
CA ASN A 150 -1.61 -6.82 -6.98
C ASN A 150 -2.53 -7.14 -8.18
N LEU A 151 -3.12 -8.34 -8.20
CA LEU A 151 -4.12 -8.69 -9.22
C LEU A 151 -5.40 -7.83 -9.07
N ALA A 152 -5.82 -7.50 -7.86
CA ALA A 152 -6.93 -6.60 -7.61
C ALA A 152 -6.63 -5.17 -8.09
N VAL A 153 -5.43 -4.65 -7.80
CA VAL A 153 -4.95 -3.35 -8.32
C VAL A 153 -4.95 -3.31 -9.84
N LEU A 154 -4.59 -4.42 -10.49
CA LEU A 154 -4.60 -4.54 -11.93
C LEU A 154 -6.02 -4.57 -12.53
N ALA A 155 -6.86 -5.49 -12.02
CA ALA A 155 -8.17 -5.77 -12.62
C ALA A 155 -9.27 -4.82 -12.13
N GLY A 156 -9.11 -4.27 -10.92
CA GLY A 156 -10.11 -3.44 -10.26
C GLY A 156 -10.51 -2.20 -11.02
N PRO A 157 -9.57 -1.36 -11.50
CA PRO A 157 -9.90 -0.18 -12.28
C PRO A 157 -10.70 -0.50 -13.56
N ALA A 158 -10.33 -1.56 -14.27
CA ALA A 158 -11.06 -2.01 -15.46
C ALA A 158 -12.49 -2.46 -15.12
N LEU A 159 -12.62 -3.29 -14.06
CA LEU A 159 -13.93 -3.76 -13.58
C LEU A 159 -14.78 -2.59 -13.09
N GLY A 160 -14.19 -1.66 -12.34
CA GLY A 160 -14.86 -0.46 -11.86
C GLY A 160 -15.36 0.42 -12.99
N THR A 161 -14.53 0.69 -13.98
CA THR A 161 -14.91 1.47 -15.16
C THR A 161 -16.04 0.82 -15.93
N VAL A 162 -15.91 -0.48 -16.24
CA VAL A 162 -16.97 -1.22 -16.95
C VAL A 162 -18.27 -1.19 -16.14
N LEU A 163 -18.21 -1.44 -14.85
CA LEU A 163 -19.39 -1.47 -13.99
C LEU A 163 -20.08 -0.11 -13.92
N VAL A 164 -19.31 0.98 -13.77
CA VAL A 164 -19.85 2.34 -13.75
C VAL A 164 -20.52 2.69 -15.08
N LEU A 165 -19.86 2.41 -16.20
CA LEU A 165 -20.35 2.77 -17.53
C LEU A 165 -21.55 1.93 -18.00
N THR A 166 -21.69 0.68 -17.50
CA THR A 166 -22.77 -0.24 -17.95
C THR A 166 -23.94 -0.29 -16.99
N VAL A 167 -23.71 -0.24 -15.70
CA VAL A 167 -24.74 -0.41 -14.64
C VAL A 167 -24.90 0.84 -13.78
N GLY A 168 -23.84 1.63 -13.65
CA GLY A 168 -23.79 2.86 -12.85
C GLY A 168 -22.95 2.74 -11.59
N ALA A 169 -22.56 3.88 -11.02
CA ALA A 169 -21.69 3.97 -9.86
C ALA A 169 -22.28 3.29 -8.61
N GLY A 170 -23.59 3.38 -8.42
CA GLY A 170 -24.28 2.72 -7.29
C GLY A 170 -24.01 1.21 -7.23
N ALA A 171 -23.90 0.54 -8.41
CA ALA A 171 -23.58 -0.88 -8.46
C ALA A 171 -22.12 -1.17 -8.01
N ALA A 172 -21.18 -0.27 -8.28
CA ALA A 172 -19.80 -0.41 -7.83
C ALA A 172 -19.68 -0.32 -6.30
N PHE A 173 -20.36 0.64 -5.68
CA PHE A 173 -20.41 0.78 -4.23
C PHE A 173 -21.18 -0.38 -3.57
N ALA A 174 -22.27 -0.86 -4.18
CA ALA A 174 -23.01 -2.03 -3.69
C ALA A 174 -22.18 -3.31 -3.75
N LEU A 175 -21.40 -3.51 -4.83
CA LEU A 175 -20.47 -4.62 -4.95
C LEU A 175 -19.42 -4.58 -3.83
N ASP A 176 -18.81 -3.44 -3.60
CA ASP A 176 -17.79 -3.28 -2.56
C ASP A 176 -18.39 -3.52 -1.17
N ALA A 177 -19.55 -2.94 -0.86
CA ALA A 177 -20.28 -3.22 0.37
C ALA A 177 -20.53 -4.72 0.55
N ALA A 178 -20.92 -5.43 -0.50
CA ALA A 178 -21.10 -6.88 -0.47
C ALA A 178 -19.81 -7.64 -0.20
N THR A 179 -18.66 -7.18 -0.74
CA THR A 179 -17.36 -7.80 -0.45
C THR A 179 -16.98 -7.65 1.03
N PHE A 180 -17.27 -6.52 1.67
CA PHE A 180 -17.06 -6.34 3.11
C PHE A 180 -17.99 -7.22 3.96
N VAL A 181 -19.25 -7.39 3.55
CA VAL A 181 -20.16 -8.34 4.22
C VAL A 181 -19.61 -9.76 4.14
N VAL A 182 -19.16 -10.20 2.96
CA VAL A 182 -18.53 -11.51 2.78
C VAL A 182 -17.29 -11.65 3.65
N SER A 183 -16.42 -10.62 3.67
CA SER A 183 -15.22 -10.61 4.51
C SER A 183 -15.57 -10.72 5.99
N ALA A 184 -16.51 -9.92 6.49
CA ALA A 184 -16.97 -9.96 7.88
C ALA A 184 -17.51 -11.36 8.25
N MET A 185 -18.34 -11.96 7.40
CA MET A 185 -18.88 -13.32 7.61
C MET A 185 -17.76 -14.37 7.66
N LEU A 186 -16.78 -14.30 6.77
CA LEU A 186 -15.65 -15.24 6.77
C LEU A 186 -14.75 -15.03 8.00
N LEU A 187 -14.54 -13.80 8.45
CA LEU A 187 -13.77 -13.48 9.65
C LEU A 187 -14.40 -14.02 10.94
N THR A 188 -15.73 -14.21 11.00
CA THR A 188 -16.37 -14.88 12.15
C THR A 188 -15.95 -16.34 12.30
N GLN A 189 -15.45 -16.97 11.22
CA GLN A 189 -14.98 -18.35 11.21
C GLN A 189 -13.50 -18.50 11.54
N VAL A 190 -12.78 -17.37 11.69
CA VAL A 190 -11.35 -17.36 12.01
C VAL A 190 -11.14 -17.49 13.51
N HIS A 191 -10.36 -18.48 13.92
CA HIS A 191 -9.98 -18.73 15.32
C HIS A 191 -8.47 -18.49 15.47
N PRO A 192 -8.05 -17.25 15.79
CA PRO A 192 -6.62 -16.92 15.85
C PRO A 192 -5.91 -17.74 16.93
N ARG A 193 -4.70 -18.20 16.63
CA ARG A 193 -3.84 -18.83 17.63
C ARG A 193 -3.40 -17.78 18.65
N GLN A 194 -3.41 -18.15 19.92
CA GLN A 194 -2.80 -17.33 20.96
C GLN A 194 -1.29 -17.31 20.71
N ARG A 195 -0.73 -16.15 20.46
CA ARG A 195 0.72 -15.95 20.53
C ARG A 195 1.08 -15.58 21.95
N GLY A 196 2.21 -16.13 22.44
CA GLY A 196 2.79 -15.70 23.70
C GLY A 196 2.98 -14.18 23.75
N GLU A 197 3.09 -13.63 24.94
CA GLU A 197 3.25 -12.20 25.17
C GLU A 197 4.38 -11.64 24.30
N ALA A 198 4.07 -10.58 23.57
CA ALA A 198 5.09 -9.87 22.80
C ALA A 198 6.13 -9.28 23.77
N PRO A 199 7.42 -9.29 23.43
CA PRO A 199 8.45 -8.70 24.27
C PRO A 199 8.11 -7.24 24.58
N PRO A 200 8.51 -6.72 25.78
CA PRO A 200 8.20 -5.37 26.19
C PRO A 200 8.64 -4.36 25.13
N ARG A 201 7.70 -3.57 24.62
CA ARG A 201 7.96 -2.57 23.59
C ARG A 201 8.73 -1.40 24.19
N GLN A 202 9.76 -0.97 23.49
CA GLN A 202 10.42 0.30 23.76
C GLN A 202 9.45 1.47 23.45
N SER A 203 9.72 2.64 24.01
CA SER A 203 8.91 3.83 23.79
C SER A 203 8.83 4.14 22.27
N VAL A 204 7.61 4.39 21.75
CA VAL A 204 7.36 4.78 20.35
C VAL A 204 8.26 5.94 19.91
N ALA A 205 8.49 6.92 20.82
CA ALA A 205 9.39 8.05 20.55
C ALA A 205 10.86 7.62 20.37
N HIS A 206 11.29 6.59 21.13
CA HIS A 206 12.63 6.02 20.95
C HIS A 206 12.77 5.32 19.61
N ASP A 207 11.79 4.50 19.21
CA ASP A 207 11.80 3.78 17.94
C ASP A 207 11.74 4.74 16.75
N LEU A 208 10.94 5.81 16.84
CA LEU A 208 10.93 6.88 15.84
C LEU A 208 12.29 7.56 15.72
N ARG A 209 12.91 8.00 16.81
CA ARG A 209 14.23 8.65 16.74
C ARG A 209 15.30 7.73 16.17
N ALA A 210 15.31 6.47 16.59
CA ALA A 210 16.26 5.48 16.08
C ALA A 210 16.05 5.24 14.57
N GLY A 211 14.79 5.08 14.13
CA GLY A 211 14.45 4.94 12.70
C GLY A 211 14.87 6.18 11.89
N PHE A 212 14.61 7.40 12.39
CA PHE A 212 15.05 8.62 11.72
C PHE A 212 16.58 8.70 11.60
N GLY A 213 17.32 8.28 12.62
CA GLY A 213 18.78 8.18 12.58
C GLY A 213 19.25 7.27 11.45
N GLU A 214 18.63 6.09 11.29
CA GLU A 214 18.95 5.13 10.23
C GLU A 214 18.65 5.66 8.83
N VAL A 215 17.51 6.34 8.64
CA VAL A 215 17.18 7.01 7.37
C VAL A 215 18.17 8.11 7.05
N ARG A 216 18.46 8.98 8.02
CA ARG A 216 19.38 10.12 7.83
C ARG A 216 20.82 9.69 7.53
N ALA A 217 21.25 8.57 8.12
CA ALA A 217 22.61 8.02 7.91
C ALA A 217 22.84 7.53 6.46
N ARG A 218 21.75 7.31 5.69
CA ARG A 218 21.82 6.76 4.33
C ARG A 218 21.27 7.73 3.29
N PRO A 219 22.10 8.48 2.58
CA PRO A 219 21.66 9.48 1.59
C PRO A 219 20.74 8.91 0.52
N TRP A 220 20.96 7.68 0.06
CA TRP A 220 20.09 7.03 -0.93
C TRP A 220 18.68 6.75 -0.42
N VAL A 221 18.50 6.51 0.90
CA VAL A 221 17.18 6.26 1.51
C VAL A 221 16.38 7.55 1.59
N TRP A 222 16.90 8.57 2.27
CA TRP A 222 16.14 9.81 2.46
C TRP A 222 15.91 10.56 1.15
N ALA A 223 16.88 10.50 0.19
CA ALA A 223 16.72 11.14 -1.12
C ALA A 223 15.59 10.47 -1.92
N THR A 224 15.52 9.13 -1.91
CA THR A 224 14.45 8.38 -2.57
C THR A 224 13.09 8.61 -1.90
N ILE A 225 13.00 8.47 -0.58
CA ILE A 225 11.75 8.73 0.17
C ILE A 225 11.27 10.17 -0.07
N GLY A 226 12.16 11.17 0.05
CA GLY A 226 11.80 12.58 -0.17
C GLY A 226 11.33 12.87 -1.58
N ALA A 227 11.98 12.29 -2.60
CA ALA A 227 11.57 12.44 -3.98
C ALA A 227 10.19 11.82 -4.25
N PHE A 228 9.93 10.62 -3.75
CA PHE A 228 8.62 9.97 -3.90
C PHE A 228 7.54 10.68 -3.09
N THR A 229 7.82 11.17 -1.88
CA THR A 229 6.89 12.01 -1.11
C THR A 229 6.45 13.22 -1.93
N GLY A 230 7.41 13.93 -2.52
CA GLY A 230 7.12 15.07 -3.39
C GLY A 230 6.40 14.69 -4.68
N ALA A 231 6.78 13.58 -5.31
CA ALA A 231 6.13 13.10 -6.53
C ALA A 231 4.69 12.63 -6.26
N VAL A 232 4.43 11.99 -5.13
CA VAL A 232 3.06 11.63 -4.70
C VAL A 232 2.21 12.89 -4.49
N PHE A 233 2.76 13.90 -3.84
CA PHE A 233 2.07 15.17 -3.64
C PHE A 233 1.80 15.90 -4.97
N CYS A 234 2.83 16.05 -5.82
CA CYS A 234 2.76 16.88 -7.02
C CYS A 234 2.13 16.17 -8.23
N ALA A 235 2.34 14.87 -8.41
CA ALA A 235 1.88 14.13 -9.59
C ALA A 235 0.74 13.16 -9.27
N TYR A 236 0.86 12.30 -8.24
CA TYR A 236 -0.16 11.30 -7.96
C TYR A 236 -1.47 11.94 -7.48
N ALA A 237 -1.39 12.85 -6.51
CA ALA A 237 -2.59 13.50 -5.98
C ALA A 237 -3.27 14.38 -7.04
N THR A 238 -2.49 15.13 -7.82
CA THR A 238 -3.04 15.95 -8.91
C THR A 238 -3.61 15.12 -10.05
N TRP A 239 -2.98 13.98 -10.39
CA TRP A 239 -3.52 13.03 -11.38
C TRP A 239 -4.90 12.53 -10.95
N ASN A 240 -5.02 11.99 -9.74
CA ASN A 240 -6.29 11.42 -9.29
C ASN A 240 -7.41 12.46 -9.11
N ALA A 241 -7.05 13.70 -8.76
CA ALA A 241 -8.03 14.79 -8.62
C ALA A 241 -8.42 15.46 -9.94
N LEU A 242 -7.51 15.50 -10.93
CA LEU A 242 -7.70 16.31 -12.13
C LEU A 242 -7.86 15.49 -13.41
N ALA A 243 -7.26 14.31 -13.50
CA ALA A 243 -7.31 13.50 -14.73
C ALA A 243 -8.73 13.05 -15.12
N PRO A 244 -9.64 12.67 -14.19
CA PRO A 244 -11.02 12.33 -14.56
C PRO A 244 -11.73 13.48 -15.27
N ILE A 245 -11.57 14.69 -14.76
CA ILE A 245 -12.19 15.91 -15.32
C ILE A 245 -11.54 16.28 -16.64
N LEU A 246 -10.21 16.27 -16.71
CA LEU A 246 -9.49 16.53 -17.95
C LEU A 246 -9.81 15.52 -19.05
N SER A 247 -9.98 14.26 -18.70
CA SER A 247 -10.39 13.21 -19.65
C SER A 247 -11.77 13.52 -20.22
N ARG A 248 -12.74 13.88 -19.39
CA ARG A 248 -14.07 14.28 -19.84
C ARG A 248 -14.01 15.53 -20.73
N ASP A 249 -13.26 16.54 -20.32
CA ASP A 249 -13.23 17.83 -21.04
C ASP A 249 -12.45 17.76 -22.36
N LEU A 250 -11.42 16.90 -22.46
CA LEU A 250 -10.59 16.77 -23.66
C LEU A 250 -11.10 15.70 -24.62
N TYR A 251 -11.64 14.59 -24.11
CA TYR A 251 -11.99 13.41 -24.92
C TYR A 251 -13.49 13.11 -24.92
N GLY A 252 -14.27 13.81 -24.10
CA GLY A 252 -15.73 13.69 -24.05
C GLY A 252 -16.24 12.57 -23.13
N SER A 253 -15.37 11.86 -22.42
CA SER A 253 -15.76 10.76 -21.53
C SER A 253 -14.86 10.65 -20.30
N THR A 254 -15.46 10.46 -19.13
CA THR A 254 -14.74 10.07 -17.91
C THR A 254 -14.20 8.66 -18.01
N GLY A 255 -14.77 7.81 -18.86
CA GLY A 255 -14.32 6.44 -19.13
C GLY A 255 -12.87 6.35 -19.64
N ASP A 256 -12.35 7.41 -20.29
CA ASP A 256 -10.95 7.46 -20.70
C ASP A 256 -9.99 7.42 -19.49
N PHE A 257 -10.33 8.08 -18.39
CA PHE A 257 -9.56 7.97 -17.15
C PHE A 257 -9.54 6.53 -16.63
N GLY A 258 -10.69 5.86 -16.61
CA GLY A 258 -10.77 4.45 -16.21
C GLY A 258 -9.96 3.53 -17.14
N LEU A 259 -9.93 3.84 -18.44
CA LEU A 259 -9.06 3.14 -19.40
C LEU A 259 -7.57 3.37 -19.07
N PHE A 260 -7.16 4.60 -18.77
CA PHE A 260 -5.79 4.94 -18.40
C PHE A 260 -5.32 4.18 -17.17
N GLU A 261 -6.15 4.15 -16.10
CA GLU A 261 -5.88 3.37 -14.88
C GLU A 261 -5.79 1.86 -15.17
N SER A 262 -6.68 1.34 -16.03
CA SER A 262 -6.69 -0.07 -16.41
C SER A 262 -5.42 -0.46 -17.17
N VAL A 263 -4.98 0.40 -18.08
CA VAL A 263 -3.77 0.21 -18.89
C VAL A 263 -2.51 0.33 -18.02
N ALA A 264 -2.50 1.27 -17.06
CA ALA A 264 -1.43 1.39 -16.06
C ALA A 264 -1.31 0.12 -15.22
N GLY A 265 -2.44 -0.45 -14.77
CA GLY A 265 -2.50 -1.74 -14.11
C GLY A 265 -1.92 -2.87 -14.96
N GLY A 266 -2.24 -2.92 -16.27
CA GLY A 266 -1.64 -3.85 -17.23
C GLY A 266 -0.11 -3.72 -17.29
N GLY A 267 0.38 -2.49 -17.34
CA GLY A 267 1.81 -2.17 -17.27
C GLY A 267 2.46 -2.69 -15.98
N ALA A 268 1.79 -2.53 -14.84
CA ALA A 268 2.28 -2.99 -13.55
C ALA A 268 2.50 -4.52 -13.52
N VAL A 269 1.60 -5.29 -14.12
CA VAL A 269 1.79 -6.76 -14.23
C VAL A 269 2.97 -7.12 -15.10
N ILE A 270 3.10 -6.46 -16.26
CA ILE A 270 4.26 -6.68 -17.14
C ILE A 270 5.55 -6.35 -16.37
N GLY A 271 5.56 -5.23 -15.62
CA GLY A 271 6.68 -4.82 -14.76
C GLY A 271 7.02 -5.87 -13.71
N ALA A 272 6.04 -6.44 -13.02
CA ALA A 272 6.24 -7.51 -12.04
C ALA A 272 6.87 -8.76 -12.66
N LEU A 273 6.38 -9.20 -13.83
CA LEU A 273 6.92 -10.36 -14.55
C LEU A 273 8.37 -10.13 -15.01
N ILE A 274 8.68 -8.91 -15.47
CA ILE A 274 10.04 -8.52 -15.84
C ILE A 274 10.94 -8.45 -14.61
N GLY A 275 10.47 -7.84 -13.51
CA GLY A 275 11.23 -7.63 -12.28
C GLY A 275 11.71 -8.93 -11.62
N ILE A 276 10.96 -10.04 -11.78
CA ILE A 276 11.38 -11.37 -11.33
C ILE A 276 12.67 -11.83 -12.02
N ARG A 277 12.83 -11.51 -13.31
CA ARG A 277 13.92 -12.01 -14.15
C ARG A 277 15.04 -11.00 -14.37
N TRP A 278 14.70 -9.73 -14.52
CA TRP A 278 15.65 -8.68 -14.82
C TRP A 278 16.24 -8.08 -13.53
N ARG A 279 17.54 -8.29 -13.34
CA ARG A 279 18.32 -7.79 -12.20
C ARG A 279 19.42 -6.86 -12.73
N PRO A 280 19.15 -5.55 -12.88
CA PRO A 280 20.17 -4.62 -13.35
C PRO A 280 21.30 -4.49 -12.32
N ARG A 281 22.53 -4.17 -12.78
CA ARG A 281 23.67 -3.95 -11.90
C ARG A 281 23.45 -2.80 -10.90
N ARG A 282 22.67 -1.80 -11.28
CA ARG A 282 22.35 -0.62 -10.46
C ARG A 282 20.81 -0.48 -10.36
N PRO A 283 20.16 -1.33 -9.57
CA PRO A 283 18.70 -1.44 -9.60
C PRO A 283 18.00 -0.14 -9.18
N LEU A 284 18.51 0.55 -8.16
CA LEU A 284 17.91 1.78 -7.66
C LEU A 284 18.02 2.92 -8.71
N ALA A 285 19.18 3.09 -9.34
CA ALA A 285 19.37 4.12 -10.35
C ALA A 285 18.48 3.86 -11.59
N VAL A 286 18.45 2.62 -12.07
CA VAL A 286 17.59 2.23 -13.21
C VAL A 286 16.14 2.43 -12.87
N GLY A 287 15.70 2.02 -11.66
CA GLY A 287 14.34 2.19 -11.18
C GLY A 287 13.90 3.65 -11.12
N LEU A 288 14.76 4.53 -10.57
CA LEU A 288 14.47 5.96 -10.50
C LEU A 288 14.39 6.61 -11.90
N VAL A 289 15.27 6.22 -12.83
CA VAL A 289 15.21 6.70 -14.22
C VAL A 289 13.89 6.25 -14.88
N LEU A 290 13.49 5.00 -14.71
CA LEU A 290 12.23 4.50 -15.23
C LEU A 290 11.03 5.20 -14.58
N SER A 291 11.10 5.53 -13.29
CA SER A 291 10.04 6.24 -12.57
C SER A 291 9.75 7.65 -13.12
N LEU A 292 10.66 8.23 -13.93
CA LEU A 292 10.38 9.46 -14.66
C LEU A 292 9.24 9.32 -15.69
N LEU A 293 8.90 8.11 -16.12
CA LEU A 293 7.75 7.84 -16.99
C LEU A 293 6.42 8.17 -16.30
N TRP A 294 6.37 8.07 -14.98
CA TRP A 294 5.15 8.37 -14.22
C TRP A 294 4.72 9.84 -14.29
N PRO A 295 5.55 10.87 -14.00
CA PRO A 295 5.14 12.26 -14.25
C PRO A 295 4.93 12.58 -15.75
N LEU A 296 5.56 11.85 -16.67
CA LEU A 296 5.36 12.07 -18.10
C LEU A 296 3.94 11.72 -18.57
N GLN A 297 3.26 10.74 -17.95
CA GLN A 297 1.83 10.51 -18.24
C GLN A 297 0.98 11.73 -17.83
N CYS A 298 1.26 12.34 -16.68
CA CYS A 298 0.58 13.56 -16.21
C CYS A 298 0.83 14.73 -17.18
N LEU A 299 2.07 14.89 -17.61
CA LEU A 299 2.45 15.94 -18.57
C LEU A 299 1.76 15.76 -19.93
N SER A 300 1.66 14.52 -20.43
CA SER A 300 0.99 14.23 -21.69
C SER A 300 -0.49 14.61 -21.69
N LEU A 301 -1.20 14.33 -20.59
CA LEU A 301 -2.59 14.74 -20.42
C LEU A 301 -2.71 16.27 -20.30
N ALA A 302 -1.83 16.91 -19.55
CA ALA A 302 -1.77 18.37 -19.44
C ALA A 302 -1.55 19.05 -20.78
N LEU A 303 -0.78 18.44 -21.69
CA LEU A 303 -0.54 18.92 -23.06
C LEU A 303 -1.66 18.57 -24.04
N ALA A 304 -2.75 17.94 -23.58
CA ALA A 304 -3.84 17.45 -24.41
C ALA A 304 -3.38 16.51 -25.53
N SER A 305 -2.44 15.62 -25.23
CA SER A 305 -1.98 14.61 -26.19
C SER A 305 -3.13 13.65 -26.58
N PRO A 306 -3.07 13.00 -27.74
CA PRO A 306 -4.07 12.01 -28.13
C PRO A 306 -4.23 10.90 -27.06
N PRO A 307 -5.45 10.35 -26.82
CA PRO A 307 -5.70 9.35 -25.77
C PRO A 307 -4.77 8.13 -25.85
N ALA A 308 -4.40 7.72 -27.06
CA ALA A 308 -3.48 6.59 -27.27
C ALA A 308 -2.06 6.87 -26.73
N VAL A 309 -1.59 8.13 -26.81
CA VAL A 309 -0.29 8.54 -26.26
C VAL A 309 -0.34 8.54 -24.71
N VAL A 310 -1.41 9.08 -24.14
CA VAL A 310 -1.61 9.06 -22.68
C VAL A 310 -1.69 7.62 -22.19
N ALA A 311 -2.50 6.77 -22.82
CA ALA A 311 -2.60 5.34 -22.47
C ALA A 311 -1.26 4.60 -22.58
N GLY A 312 -0.49 4.86 -23.65
CA GLY A 312 0.85 4.28 -23.82
C GLY A 312 1.82 4.70 -22.70
N LEU A 313 1.78 5.95 -22.26
CA LEU A 313 2.57 6.43 -21.12
C LEU A 313 2.06 5.88 -19.80
N CYS A 314 0.74 5.68 -19.61
CA CYS A 314 0.18 5.02 -18.43
C CYS A 314 0.67 3.55 -18.34
N LEU A 315 0.68 2.81 -19.46
CA LEU A 315 1.26 1.47 -19.52
C LEU A 315 2.72 1.47 -19.09
N ALA A 316 3.51 2.37 -19.68
CA ALA A 316 4.93 2.50 -19.38
C ALA A 316 5.20 2.93 -17.93
N ALA A 317 4.38 3.84 -17.39
CA ALA A 317 4.47 4.31 -16.00
C ALA A 317 4.15 3.20 -15.00
N GLY A 318 3.08 2.43 -15.23
CA GLY A 318 2.72 1.29 -14.38
C GLY A 318 3.81 0.22 -14.35
N LEU A 319 4.36 -0.12 -15.53
CA LEU A 319 5.50 -1.03 -15.66
C LEU A 319 6.71 -0.51 -14.87
N ALA A 320 7.08 0.75 -15.08
CA ALA A 320 8.24 1.38 -14.47
C ALA A 320 8.13 1.48 -12.95
N PHE A 321 6.96 1.88 -12.45
CA PHE A 321 6.69 1.99 -11.02
C PHE A 321 6.82 0.64 -10.32
N THR A 322 6.27 -0.43 -10.91
CA THR A 322 6.36 -1.77 -10.32
C THR A 322 7.79 -2.31 -10.33
N LEU A 323 8.57 -2.05 -11.40
CA LEU A 323 9.99 -2.40 -11.42
C LEU A 323 10.78 -1.67 -10.34
N PHE A 324 10.53 -0.35 -10.18
CA PHE A 324 11.14 0.44 -9.12
C PHE A 324 10.80 -0.14 -7.75
N GLU A 325 9.52 -0.42 -7.47
CA GLU A 325 9.07 -0.93 -6.18
C GLU A 325 9.74 -2.26 -5.82
N VAL A 326 9.81 -3.20 -6.77
CA VAL A 326 10.51 -4.49 -6.58
C VAL A 326 11.99 -4.26 -6.22
N TRP A 327 12.69 -3.41 -6.94
CA TRP A 327 14.11 -3.16 -6.69
C TRP A 327 14.35 -2.32 -5.44
N TRP A 328 13.44 -1.42 -5.10
CA TRP A 328 13.46 -0.67 -3.85
C TRP A 328 13.37 -1.59 -2.63
N GLN A 329 12.39 -2.49 -2.61
CA GLN A 329 12.24 -3.46 -1.52
C GLN A 329 13.48 -4.38 -1.40
N VAL A 330 14.04 -4.82 -2.52
CA VAL A 330 15.28 -5.60 -2.52
C VAL A 330 16.44 -4.78 -1.97
N ALA A 331 16.57 -3.50 -2.35
CA ALA A 331 17.61 -2.62 -1.84
C ALA A 331 17.51 -2.41 -0.33
N LEU A 332 16.29 -2.17 0.19
CA LEU A 332 16.05 -2.03 1.63
C LEU A 332 16.47 -3.30 2.39
N VAL A 333 16.01 -4.46 1.95
CA VAL A 333 16.33 -5.73 2.63
C VAL A 333 17.83 -6.04 2.62
N ARG A 334 18.54 -5.68 1.56
CA ARG A 334 19.97 -5.99 1.41
C ARG A 334 20.91 -5.03 2.16
N HIS A 335 20.56 -3.75 2.21
CA HIS A 335 21.49 -2.71 2.69
C HIS A 335 21.11 -2.14 4.05
N ILE A 336 19.97 -2.55 4.62
CA ILE A 336 19.55 -2.13 5.95
C ILE A 336 19.61 -3.32 6.89
N PRO A 337 20.25 -3.17 8.06
CA PRO A 337 20.32 -4.24 9.06
C PRO A 337 18.92 -4.72 9.48
N PRO A 338 18.72 -6.03 9.73
CA PRO A 338 17.40 -6.60 10.05
C PRO A 338 16.68 -5.89 11.21
N HIS A 339 17.42 -5.46 12.24
CA HIS A 339 16.87 -4.75 13.39
C HIS A 339 16.38 -3.31 13.09
N ALA A 340 16.84 -2.70 12.00
CA ALA A 340 16.47 -1.35 11.56
C ALA A 340 15.44 -1.36 10.41
N LEU A 341 15.31 -2.47 9.69
CA LEU A 341 14.52 -2.58 8.46
C LEU A 341 13.05 -2.18 8.68
N SER A 342 12.41 -2.66 9.74
CA SER A 342 11.00 -2.32 10.02
C SER A 342 10.81 -0.83 10.31
N ARG A 343 11.77 -0.20 10.99
CA ARG A 343 11.74 1.24 11.29
C ARG A 343 11.91 2.07 10.02
N VAL A 344 12.87 1.72 9.17
CA VAL A 344 13.09 2.41 7.88
C VAL A 344 11.88 2.24 6.96
N SER A 345 11.30 1.04 6.86
CA SER A 345 10.08 0.79 6.09
C SER A 345 8.87 1.59 6.61
N SER A 346 8.79 1.83 7.92
CA SER A 346 7.74 2.70 8.49
C SER A 346 7.91 4.16 8.04
N TYR A 347 9.15 4.66 7.97
CA TYR A 347 9.44 5.99 7.44
C TYR A 347 9.16 6.10 5.95
N ASP A 348 9.46 5.07 5.17
CA ASP A 348 9.15 4.98 3.75
C ASP A 348 7.63 5.09 3.51
N TRP A 349 6.86 4.26 4.19
CA TRP A 349 5.38 4.27 4.11
C TRP A 349 4.78 5.61 4.56
N MET A 350 5.21 6.10 5.72
CA MET A 350 4.72 7.36 6.28
C MET A 350 5.10 8.55 5.39
N GLY A 351 6.36 8.60 4.91
CA GLY A 351 6.85 9.65 4.02
C GLY A 351 6.06 9.68 2.72
N SER A 352 5.89 8.54 2.08
CA SER A 352 5.19 8.45 0.78
C SER A 352 3.71 8.85 0.87
N LEU A 353 3.03 8.61 2.00
CA LEU A 353 1.59 8.86 2.12
C LEU A 353 1.23 10.13 2.88
N ALA A 354 2.13 10.70 3.70
CA ALA A 354 1.81 11.80 4.61
C ALA A 354 1.28 13.06 3.89
N LEU A 355 1.82 13.39 2.72
CA LEU A 355 1.42 14.57 1.95
C LEU A 355 0.27 14.32 0.97
N MET A 356 -0.14 13.07 0.77
CA MET A 356 -1.17 12.72 -0.20
C MET A 356 -2.52 13.44 0.05
N PRO A 357 -3.08 13.46 1.28
CA PRO A 357 -4.34 14.17 1.53
C PRO A 357 -4.24 15.67 1.28
N LEU A 358 -3.09 16.25 1.60
CA LEU A 358 -2.85 17.68 1.32
C LEU A 358 -2.80 17.92 -0.19
N GLY A 359 -2.16 17.03 -0.95
CA GLY A 359 -2.14 17.09 -2.40
C GLY A 359 -3.55 17.05 -2.99
N PHE A 360 -4.42 16.16 -2.53
CA PHE A 360 -5.81 16.09 -2.93
C PHE A 360 -6.58 17.39 -2.58
N ALA A 361 -6.42 17.88 -1.35
CA ALA A 361 -7.14 19.06 -0.88
C ALA A 361 -6.76 20.36 -1.64
N VAL A 362 -5.50 20.49 -2.08
CA VAL A 362 -5.04 21.70 -2.77
C VAL A 362 -5.17 21.63 -4.28
N ALA A 363 -5.24 20.42 -4.88
CA ALA A 363 -5.29 20.26 -6.34
C ALA A 363 -6.48 20.97 -6.98
N GLY A 364 -7.67 20.85 -6.39
CA GLY A 364 -8.88 21.47 -6.88
C GLY A 364 -8.87 23.00 -6.81
N PRO A 365 -8.65 23.63 -5.64
CA PRO A 365 -8.50 25.06 -5.51
C PRO A 365 -7.42 25.67 -6.42
N LEU A 366 -6.27 24.99 -6.57
CA LEU A 366 -5.24 25.43 -7.51
C LEU A 366 -5.73 25.34 -8.97
N ALA A 367 -6.46 24.28 -9.34
CA ALA A 367 -7.03 24.13 -10.66
C ALA A 367 -8.09 25.21 -10.97
N ALA A 368 -8.86 25.63 -9.97
CA ALA A 368 -9.80 26.75 -10.11
C ALA A 368 -9.09 28.09 -10.34
N ALA A 369 -7.91 28.31 -9.72
CA ALA A 369 -7.12 29.51 -9.86
C ALA A 369 -6.28 29.57 -11.15
N PHE A 370 -5.71 28.43 -11.59
CA PHE A 370 -4.69 28.39 -12.65
C PHE A 370 -5.02 27.45 -13.83
N SER A 371 -6.14 26.79 -13.82
CA SER A 371 -6.60 25.70 -14.70
C SER A 371 -6.04 24.31 -14.32
N ALA A 372 -6.88 23.29 -14.53
CA ALA A 372 -6.50 21.90 -14.26
C ALA A 372 -5.28 21.44 -15.08
N ARG A 373 -5.17 21.87 -16.33
CA ARG A 373 -4.03 21.55 -17.20
C ARG A 373 -2.72 22.15 -16.67
N THR A 374 -2.75 23.41 -16.25
CA THR A 374 -1.56 24.08 -15.69
C THR A 374 -1.10 23.41 -14.40
N VAL A 375 -2.02 23.11 -13.48
CA VAL A 375 -1.69 22.48 -12.19
C VAL A 375 -1.10 21.08 -12.41
N LEU A 376 -1.73 20.27 -13.26
CA LEU A 376 -1.23 18.94 -13.60
C LEU A 376 0.16 19.00 -14.27
N GLY A 377 0.34 19.95 -15.21
CA GLY A 377 1.63 20.12 -15.92
C GLY A 377 2.75 20.59 -15.00
N VAL A 378 2.50 21.59 -14.15
CA VAL A 378 3.49 22.09 -13.17
C VAL A 378 3.80 21.00 -12.14
N GLY A 379 2.80 20.29 -11.66
CA GLY A 379 2.98 19.14 -10.77
C GLY A 379 3.85 18.03 -11.38
N ALA A 380 3.61 17.73 -12.66
CA ALA A 380 4.41 16.78 -13.42
C ALA A 380 5.88 17.21 -13.53
N VAL A 381 6.13 18.45 -13.89
CA VAL A 381 7.51 19.01 -13.99
C VAL A 381 8.19 18.99 -12.62
N ALA A 382 7.49 19.39 -11.55
CA ALA A 382 8.01 19.35 -10.19
C ALA A 382 8.39 17.91 -9.79
N ALA A 383 7.53 16.93 -10.05
CA ALA A 383 7.80 15.52 -9.78
C ALA A 383 8.99 14.98 -10.60
N LEU A 384 9.11 15.36 -11.89
CA LEU A 384 10.28 15.03 -12.71
C LEU A 384 11.58 15.53 -12.09
N VAL A 385 11.60 16.80 -11.65
CA VAL A 385 12.77 17.40 -11.00
C VAL A 385 13.11 16.68 -9.70
N MET A 386 12.09 16.39 -8.86
CA MET A 386 12.32 15.70 -7.58
C MET A 386 12.87 14.28 -7.76
N LEU A 387 12.30 13.51 -8.69
CA LEU A 387 12.79 12.16 -9.00
C LEU A 387 14.20 12.20 -9.63
N ALA A 388 14.50 13.20 -10.48
CA ALA A 388 15.84 13.39 -11.03
C ALA A 388 16.85 13.77 -9.95
N LEU A 389 16.47 14.62 -8.98
CA LEU A 389 17.32 15.00 -7.85
C LEU A 389 17.62 13.82 -6.91
N ALA A 390 16.76 12.80 -6.83
CA ALA A 390 17.05 11.57 -6.09
C ALA A 390 18.27 10.81 -6.65
N LEU A 391 18.64 11.05 -7.90
CA LEU A 391 19.84 10.52 -8.53
C LEU A 391 21.12 11.31 -8.21
N ALA A 392 21.03 12.48 -7.54
CA ALA A 392 22.20 13.32 -7.25
C ALA A 392 23.21 12.63 -6.29
N PRO A 393 22.81 11.93 -5.21
CA PRO A 393 23.76 11.25 -4.35
C PRO A 393 24.48 10.12 -5.10
N ARG A 394 25.81 10.03 -4.95
CA ARG A 394 26.58 8.91 -5.50
C ARG A 394 26.10 7.55 -4.99
N SER A 395 25.74 7.48 -3.70
CA SER A 395 25.21 6.27 -3.08
C SER A 395 23.92 5.76 -3.76
N THR A 396 23.09 6.65 -4.33
CA THR A 396 21.90 6.25 -5.10
C THR A 396 22.27 5.64 -6.46
N ARG A 397 23.25 6.24 -7.15
CA ARG A 397 23.68 5.82 -8.49
C ARG A 397 24.55 4.58 -8.49
N GLU A 398 25.30 4.36 -7.43
CA GLU A 398 26.32 3.32 -7.31
C GLU A 398 25.85 2.14 -6.45
N LEU A 399 24.60 2.18 -5.93
CA LEU A 399 24.06 1.09 -5.14
C LEU A 399 24.03 -0.18 -6.00
N ASP A 400 24.89 -1.13 -5.64
CA ASP A 400 25.06 -2.35 -6.41
C ASP A 400 23.93 -3.35 -6.14
N GLY A 401 23.45 -3.97 -7.20
CA GLY A 401 22.51 -5.10 -7.15
C GLY A 401 23.18 -6.46 -6.96
N GLY A 402 24.53 -6.49 -6.82
CA GLY A 402 25.33 -7.69 -6.64
C GLY A 402 25.12 -8.40 -5.30
N GLU A 403 25.77 -9.54 -5.11
CA GLU A 403 25.74 -10.29 -3.85
C GLU A 403 26.10 -9.41 -2.65
N PRO A 404 25.50 -9.66 -1.47
CA PRO A 404 25.88 -8.93 -0.25
C PRO A 404 27.41 -9.03 -0.10
N ALA A 405 28.05 -7.88 0.21
CA ALA A 405 29.49 -7.83 0.38
C ALA A 405 29.93 -9.00 1.28
N ALA A 406 30.95 -9.74 0.86
CA ALA A 406 31.42 -10.94 1.55
C ALA A 406 31.62 -10.76 3.07
N GLY A 407 31.82 -9.50 3.52
CA GLY A 407 31.89 -9.11 4.93
C GLY A 407 30.57 -9.26 5.71
N SER A 408 29.39 -9.14 5.07
CA SER A 408 28.11 -9.32 5.78
C SER A 408 27.73 -10.80 5.91
N ALA A 409 28.14 -11.63 4.96
CA ALA A 409 27.99 -13.08 5.05
C ALA A 409 28.95 -13.66 6.08
N GLN A 410 30.17 -13.12 6.15
CA GLN A 410 31.17 -13.50 7.15
C GLN A 410 30.73 -13.09 8.55
N GLN A 411 30.19 -11.87 8.71
CA GLN A 411 29.69 -11.37 9.98
C GLN A 411 28.45 -12.17 10.49
N LEU A 412 27.56 -12.58 9.58
CA LEU A 412 26.46 -13.49 9.90
C LEU A 412 26.96 -14.91 10.29
N ALA A 413 28.00 -15.39 9.64
CA ALA A 413 28.61 -16.66 9.99
C ALA A 413 29.32 -16.56 11.36
N ASP A 414 30.04 -15.47 11.61
CA ASP A 414 30.72 -15.20 12.89
C ASP A 414 29.70 -15.01 14.03
N ASP A 415 28.56 -14.32 13.79
CA ASP A 415 27.47 -14.15 14.77
C ASP A 415 26.78 -15.49 15.09
N VAL A 416 26.59 -16.37 14.09
CA VAL A 416 26.04 -17.71 14.28
C VAL A 416 27.02 -18.61 15.04
N GLU A 417 28.32 -18.52 14.77
CA GLU A 417 29.37 -19.26 15.52
C GLU A 417 29.47 -18.77 16.96
N VAL A 418 29.35 -17.47 17.20
CA VAL A 418 29.35 -16.90 18.56
C VAL A 418 28.09 -17.30 19.34
N GLU A 419 26.95 -17.37 18.68
CA GLU A 419 25.70 -17.80 19.32
C GLU A 419 25.69 -19.31 19.60
N ALA A 420 26.19 -20.12 18.67
CA ALA A 420 26.40 -21.56 18.86
C ALA A 420 27.46 -21.85 19.94
N GLY A 421 28.52 -21.03 20.03
CA GLY A 421 29.54 -21.12 21.10
C GLY A 421 28.98 -20.75 22.48
N ARG A 422 28.04 -19.80 22.54
CA ARG A 422 27.35 -19.43 23.81
C ARG A 422 26.35 -20.48 24.27
N GLU A 423 25.69 -21.19 23.37
CA GLU A 423 24.83 -22.32 23.73
C GLU A 423 25.62 -23.56 24.17
N ALA A 424 26.86 -23.70 23.71
CA ALA A 424 27.75 -24.77 24.14
C ALA A 424 28.43 -24.52 25.51
N GLU A 425 28.45 -23.28 25.95
CA GLU A 425 29.03 -22.84 27.25
C GLU A 425 27.97 -22.69 28.36
N VAL A 426 26.91 -23.51 28.35
CA VAL A 426 26.03 -23.66 29.52
C VAL A 426 26.84 -24.36 30.60
N PRO A 427 27.12 -23.73 31.77
CA PRO A 427 27.89 -24.38 32.83
C PRO A 427 27.20 -25.67 33.24
N ASP A 428 27.98 -26.71 33.39
CA ASP A 428 27.55 -28.02 33.89
C ASP A 428 26.83 -27.81 35.23
N VAL A 429 25.51 -27.88 35.22
CA VAL A 429 24.66 -27.67 36.40
C VAL A 429 24.94 -28.87 37.33
N ASP A 430 25.49 -28.57 38.51
CA ASP A 430 25.81 -29.45 39.60
C ASP A 430 24.84 -30.65 39.66
N PRO A 431 25.34 -31.89 39.59
CA PRO A 431 24.54 -33.11 39.61
C PRO A 431 23.56 -33.24 40.79
N LEU A 432 23.72 -32.45 41.84
CA LEU A 432 22.80 -32.40 42.98
C LEU A 432 21.44 -31.71 42.68
N VAL A 433 21.35 -30.88 41.60
CA VAL A 433 20.08 -30.21 41.23
C VAL A 433 19.21 -31.14 40.38
N ARG A 434 19.76 -32.15 39.72
CA ARG A 434 18.99 -33.16 38.96
C ARG A 434 18.15 -34.09 39.83
N VAL A 435 18.56 -34.35 41.05
CA VAL A 435 17.87 -35.28 41.98
C VAL A 435 16.61 -34.61 42.58
N VAL A 436 16.53 -33.30 42.60
CA VAL A 436 15.36 -32.56 43.19
C VAL A 436 14.22 -32.47 42.18
N HIS A 437 14.52 -32.47 40.88
CA HIS A 437 13.45 -32.31 39.84
C HIS A 437 12.76 -33.66 39.50
N GLU A 438 13.41 -34.80 39.72
CA GLU A 438 12.79 -36.11 39.49
C GLU A 438 11.85 -36.56 40.60
N ARG A 439 11.91 -35.95 41.79
CA ARG A 439 11.01 -36.28 42.93
C ARG A 439 9.70 -35.49 42.95
N SER A 440 9.54 -34.44 42.16
CA SER A 440 8.31 -33.64 42.11
C SER A 440 7.28 -34.13 41.06
N HIS A 441 7.55 -35.23 40.36
CA HIS A 441 6.61 -35.84 39.40
C HIS A 441 6.03 -37.18 39.84
N LEU A 442 6.24 -37.57 41.14
CA LEU A 442 5.75 -38.83 41.73
C LEU A 442 4.93 -38.67 43.02
N GLU A 443 4.30 -37.48 43.24
CA GLU A 443 3.21 -37.31 44.23
C GLU A 443 1.98 -36.67 43.57
#